data_ca8c1ff205ad7b75b21114f669dda598
#
_entry.id   ca8c1ff205ad7b75b21114f669dda598
#
_cell.length_a   1.000
_cell.length_b   1.000
_cell.length_c   1.000
_cell.angle_alpha   90.00
_cell.angle_beta   90.00
_cell.angle_gamma   90.00
#
_symmetry.space_group_name_H-M   'P 1'
#
loop_
_entity.id
_entity.type
_entity.pdbx_description
1 polymer ?
#
loop_
_entity_poly.entity_id
_entity_poly.type
_entity_poly.pdbx_seq_one_letter_code
_entity_poly.pdbx_strand_id
1 'polypeptide(L)'
;MTDNETPSPKIYAVYLLIILFVLLSTVSFGQITVKHFNAGWNSANGVDWIMDLKDCNTKGYVDIAKDTEAQKKYKIAVVPTIIIFKDGEEVARFQADLSFKLLATR
;
A
#
# COMPACT_ATOMS: atom_id res chain seq x y z
N MET A 1 48.36 27.99 -4.78
CA MET A 1 48.08 27.14 -4.77
C MET A 1 47.10 26.81 -5.24
N THR A 2 46.83 26.48 -5.60
CA THR A 2 45.87 26.27 -6.12
C THR A 2 45.41 24.97 -6.27
N ASP A 3 45.71 24.28 -5.56
CA ASP A 3 45.32 23.01 -5.43
C ASP A 3 43.87 22.86 -5.27
N ASN A 4 43.22 23.88 -5.17
CA ASN A 4 41.85 23.80 -4.98
C ASN A 4 41.10 23.66 -6.25
N GLU A 5 41.76 23.56 -7.33
CA GLU A 5 41.06 23.48 -8.56
C GLU A 5 40.41 22.17 -8.77
N THR A 6 40.85 21.10 -8.15
CA THR A 6 40.22 19.78 -8.30
C THR A 6 39.42 19.45 -7.04
N PRO A 7 38.13 19.20 -7.18
CA PRO A 7 37.34 18.78 -6.01
C PRO A 7 37.88 17.49 -5.42
N SER A 8 37.70 17.31 -4.13
CA SER A 8 38.14 16.09 -3.49
C SER A 8 37.33 14.92 -3.96
N PRO A 9 37.89 13.72 -3.99
CA PRO A 9 37.12 12.52 -4.37
C PRO A 9 35.89 12.29 -3.51
N LYS A 10 35.91 12.78 -2.27
CA LYS A 10 34.75 12.63 -1.38
C LYS A 10 33.54 13.39 -1.89
N ILE A 11 33.75 14.55 -2.52
CA ILE A 11 32.67 15.34 -3.08
C ILE A 11 31.99 14.57 -4.22
N TYR A 12 32.79 13.97 -5.09
CA TYR A 12 32.24 13.16 -6.18
C TYR A 12 31.48 11.95 -5.64
N ALA A 13 31.96 11.31 -4.60
CA ALA A 13 31.28 10.18 -4.00
C ALA A 13 29.90 10.57 -3.47
N VAL A 14 29.78 11.75 -2.86
CA VAL A 14 28.50 12.23 -2.36
C VAL A 14 27.53 12.48 -3.51
N TYR A 15 27.98 13.12 -4.58
CA TYR A 15 27.14 13.35 -5.74
C TYR A 15 26.68 12.03 -6.38
N LEU A 16 27.57 11.06 -6.46
CA LEU A 16 27.22 9.75 -7.01
C LEU A 16 26.17 9.06 -6.17
N LEU A 17 26.25 9.15 -4.84
CA LEU A 17 25.26 8.57 -3.96
C LEU A 17 23.90 9.24 -4.11
N ILE A 18 23.88 10.56 -4.24
CA ILE A 18 22.64 11.30 -4.46
C ILE A 18 22.00 10.90 -5.79
N ILE A 19 22.78 10.82 -6.85
CA ILE A 19 22.29 10.43 -8.16
C ILE A 19 21.74 9.01 -8.12
N LEU A 20 22.46 8.10 -7.49
CA LEU A 20 22.02 6.71 -7.37
C LEU A 20 20.71 6.62 -6.59
N PHE A 21 20.58 7.37 -5.50
CA PHE A 21 19.36 7.38 -4.70
C PHE A 21 18.18 7.91 -5.51
N VAL A 22 18.37 8.97 -6.29
CA VAL A 22 17.31 9.51 -7.14
C VAL A 22 16.92 8.51 -8.23
N LEU A 23 17.90 7.83 -8.83
CA LEU A 23 17.61 6.82 -9.84
C LEU A 23 16.83 5.64 -9.24
N LEU A 24 17.17 5.21 -8.05
CA LEU A 24 16.44 4.14 -7.38
C LEU A 24 15.00 4.55 -7.09
N SER A 25 14.78 5.81 -6.69
CA SER A 25 13.43 6.27 -6.43
C SER A 25 12.61 6.40 -7.71
N THR A 26 13.23 6.73 -8.84
CA THR A 26 12.52 6.82 -10.11
C THR A 26 12.23 5.47 -10.74
N VAL A 27 12.97 4.43 -10.34
CA VAL A 27 12.75 3.07 -10.83
C VAL A 27 11.70 2.35 -10.00
N SER A 28 11.29 2.93 -8.88
CA SER A 28 10.26 2.33 -8.06
C SER A 28 8.93 2.40 -8.80
N PHE A 29 8.54 1.29 -9.41
CA PHE A 29 7.23 1.19 -10.03
C PHE A 29 6.20 1.02 -8.92
N GLY A 30 5.12 1.79 -8.97
CA GLY A 30 4.09 1.72 -7.95
C GLY A 30 3.55 0.32 -7.77
N GLN A 31 3.82 -0.30 -6.62
CA GLN A 31 3.26 -1.59 -6.26
C GLN A 31 1.87 -1.37 -5.67
N ILE A 32 0.86 -1.85 -6.34
CA ILE A 32 -0.52 -1.69 -5.91
C ILE A 32 -0.95 -2.96 -5.18
N THR A 33 -1.35 -2.81 -3.94
CA THR A 33 -1.87 -3.90 -3.12
C THR A 33 -3.29 -3.54 -2.69
N VAL A 34 -4.22 -4.47 -2.90
CA VAL A 34 -5.60 -4.32 -2.48
C VAL A 34 -5.86 -5.31 -1.35
N LYS A 35 -6.23 -4.83 -0.19
CA LYS A 35 -6.56 -5.67 0.95
C LYS A 35 -8.05 -5.58 1.27
N HIS A 36 -8.69 -6.74 1.35
CA HIS A 36 -10.10 -6.87 1.66
C HIS A 36 -10.21 -7.36 3.09
N PHE A 37 -10.67 -6.50 3.98
CA PHE A 37 -10.87 -6.82 5.39
C PHE A 37 -12.34 -7.13 5.62
N ASN A 38 -12.62 -8.29 6.18
CA ASN A 38 -13.97 -8.70 6.52
C ASN A 38 -13.90 -9.57 7.78
N ALA A 39 -15.03 -10.06 8.21
CA ALA A 39 -15.10 -11.03 9.30
C ALA A 39 -15.87 -12.24 8.80
N GLY A 40 -15.53 -13.42 9.32
CA GLY A 40 -16.18 -14.65 8.88
C GLY A 40 -17.71 -14.60 9.05
N TRP A 41 -18.18 -13.97 10.13
CA TRP A 41 -19.63 -13.83 10.38
C TRP A 41 -20.31 -12.92 9.36
N ASN A 42 -19.55 -12.12 8.59
CA ASN A 42 -20.08 -11.22 7.56
C ASN A 42 -19.69 -11.67 6.15
N SER A 43 -19.35 -12.93 5.97
CA SER A 43 -18.83 -13.43 4.68
C SER A 43 -19.84 -13.27 3.55
N ALA A 44 -21.13 -13.32 3.85
CA ALA A 44 -22.17 -13.14 2.83
C ALA A 44 -22.15 -11.75 2.19
N ASN A 45 -21.58 -10.76 2.87
CA ASN A 45 -21.45 -9.40 2.36
C ASN A 45 -20.02 -9.12 1.86
N GLY A 46 -19.24 -10.15 1.60
CA GLY A 46 -17.89 -10.00 1.06
C GLY A 46 -17.90 -9.38 -0.34
N VAL A 47 -16.75 -8.87 -0.73
CA VAL A 47 -16.61 -8.17 -2.02
C VAL A 47 -15.95 -9.14 -3.00
N ASP A 48 -16.75 -9.83 -3.78
CA ASP A 48 -16.26 -10.90 -4.64
C ASP A 48 -15.44 -10.41 -5.82
N TRP A 49 -15.75 -9.22 -6.33
CA TRP A 49 -15.06 -8.70 -7.52
C TRP A 49 -13.59 -8.34 -7.27
N ILE A 50 -13.14 -8.32 -6.02
CA ILE A 50 -11.73 -8.06 -5.72
C ILE A 50 -10.83 -9.07 -6.41
N MET A 51 -11.24 -10.33 -6.46
CA MET A 51 -10.45 -11.40 -7.08
C MET A 51 -10.31 -11.22 -8.59
N ASP A 52 -11.21 -10.45 -9.20
CA ASP A 52 -11.18 -10.22 -10.63
C ASP A 52 -10.35 -9.00 -11.04
N LEU A 53 -9.80 -8.27 -10.07
CA LEU A 53 -8.96 -7.12 -10.36
C LEU A 53 -7.66 -7.55 -11.02
N LYS A 54 -7.31 -6.88 -12.12
CA LYS A 54 -6.09 -7.17 -12.87
C LYS A 54 -5.09 -6.03 -12.87
N ASP A 55 -5.51 -4.87 -12.36
CA ASP A 55 -4.71 -3.65 -12.34
C ASP A 55 -3.99 -3.44 -11.01
N CYS A 56 -3.84 -4.49 -10.24
CA CYS A 56 -3.10 -4.45 -8.97
C CYS A 56 -2.08 -5.58 -8.94
N ASN A 57 -1.01 -5.38 -8.19
CA ASN A 57 0.07 -6.36 -8.08
C ASN A 57 -0.25 -7.48 -7.10
N THR A 58 -0.94 -7.16 -6.02
CA THR A 58 -1.25 -8.12 -4.96
C THR A 58 -2.66 -7.89 -4.45
N LYS A 59 -3.35 -8.99 -4.17
CA LYS A 59 -4.67 -8.97 -3.55
C LYS A 59 -4.62 -9.84 -2.30
N GLY A 60 -5.24 -9.39 -1.23
CA GLY A 60 -5.26 -10.14 0.01
C GLY A 60 -6.59 -10.04 0.72
N TYR A 61 -6.94 -11.10 1.44
CA TYR A 61 -8.12 -11.14 2.28
C TYR A 61 -7.67 -11.31 3.73
N VAL A 62 -8.24 -10.53 4.62
CA VAL A 62 -7.95 -10.60 6.05
C VAL A 62 -9.25 -10.74 6.82
N ASP A 63 -9.36 -11.80 7.63
CA ASP A 63 -10.49 -11.99 8.53
C ASP A 63 -10.11 -11.36 9.87
N ILE A 64 -10.67 -10.20 10.17
CA ILE A 64 -10.32 -9.48 11.38
C ILE A 64 -10.87 -10.11 12.65
N ALA A 65 -11.83 -11.03 12.52
CA ALA A 65 -12.29 -11.79 13.67
C ALA A 65 -11.23 -12.78 14.16
N LYS A 66 -10.38 -13.24 13.26
CA LYS A 66 -9.26 -14.11 13.58
C LYS A 66 -7.96 -13.35 13.77
N ASP A 67 -7.78 -12.24 13.04
CA ASP A 67 -6.57 -11.43 13.12
C ASP A 67 -6.92 -10.08 13.72
N THR A 68 -7.00 -10.02 15.04
CA THR A 68 -7.33 -8.79 15.75
C THR A 68 -6.21 -7.76 15.69
N GLU A 69 -4.97 -8.21 15.48
CA GLU A 69 -3.85 -7.29 15.33
C GLU A 69 -3.97 -6.51 14.02
N ALA A 70 -4.42 -7.15 12.95
CA ALA A 70 -4.66 -6.47 11.68
C ALA A 70 -5.77 -5.43 11.83
N GLN A 71 -6.82 -5.73 12.58
CA GLN A 71 -7.88 -4.77 12.85
C GLN A 71 -7.34 -3.50 13.48
N LYS A 72 -6.47 -3.63 14.47
CA LYS A 72 -5.85 -2.50 15.15
C LYS A 72 -4.88 -1.77 14.25
N LYS A 73 -4.03 -2.49 13.57
CA LYS A 73 -2.98 -1.94 12.72
C LYS A 73 -3.57 -1.08 11.61
N TYR A 74 -4.61 -1.55 10.97
CA TYR A 74 -5.22 -0.86 9.84
C TYR A 74 -6.45 -0.05 10.24
N LYS A 75 -6.77 0.00 11.51
CA LYS A 75 -7.87 0.80 12.06
C LYS A 75 -9.19 0.48 11.36
N ILE A 76 -9.52 -0.81 11.32
CA ILE A 76 -10.76 -1.28 10.69
C ILE A 76 -11.91 -1.08 11.65
N ALA A 77 -12.80 -0.15 11.34
CA ALA A 77 -13.95 0.17 12.18
C ALA A 77 -15.21 -0.58 11.76
N VAL A 78 -15.36 -0.84 10.47
CA VAL A 78 -16.52 -1.55 9.91
C VAL A 78 -16.04 -2.57 8.90
N VAL A 79 -16.87 -3.57 8.62
CA VAL A 79 -16.57 -4.59 7.61
C VAL A 79 -17.73 -4.70 6.62
N PRO A 80 -17.45 -5.00 5.35
CA PRO A 80 -16.12 -5.08 4.76
C PRO A 80 -15.48 -3.71 4.58
N THR A 81 -14.16 -3.68 4.60
CA THR A 81 -13.37 -2.50 4.26
C THR A 81 -12.33 -2.92 3.23
N ILE A 82 -12.18 -2.14 2.18
CA ILE A 82 -11.16 -2.34 1.17
C ILE A 82 -10.17 -1.20 1.28
N ILE A 83 -8.89 -1.53 1.42
CA ILE A 83 -7.83 -0.54 1.45
C ILE A 83 -6.91 -0.79 0.27
N ILE A 84 -6.59 0.29 -0.45
CA ILE A 84 -5.65 0.24 -1.55
C ILE A 84 -4.36 0.89 -1.08
N PHE A 85 -3.26 0.16 -1.23
CA PHE A 85 -1.92 0.62 -0.89
C PHE A 85 -1.11 0.79 -2.15
N LYS A 86 -0.34 1.86 -2.20
CA LYS A 86 0.66 2.06 -3.25
C LYS A 86 2.00 2.21 -2.57
N ASP A 87 2.93 1.29 -2.88
CA ASP A 87 4.26 1.26 -2.28
C ASP A 87 4.21 1.23 -0.76
N GLY A 88 3.24 0.50 -0.21
CA GLY A 88 3.10 0.34 1.23
C GLY A 88 2.32 1.44 1.93
N GLU A 89 1.89 2.47 1.21
CA GLU A 89 1.13 3.57 1.79
C GLU A 89 -0.33 3.49 1.38
N GLU A 90 -1.22 3.70 2.34
CA GLU A 90 -2.64 3.73 2.06
C GLU A 90 -3.00 4.94 1.20
N VAL A 91 -3.58 4.70 0.03
CA VAL A 91 -3.98 5.77 -0.88
C VAL A 91 -5.49 5.88 -1.03
N ALA A 92 -6.23 4.84 -0.70
CA ALA A 92 -7.69 4.86 -0.76
C ALA A 92 -8.29 3.84 0.20
N ARG A 93 -9.47 4.14 0.70
CA ARG A 93 -10.18 3.25 1.63
C ARG A 93 -11.67 3.33 1.33
N PHE A 94 -12.30 2.17 1.20
CA PHE A 94 -13.74 2.04 0.97
C PHE A 94 -14.32 1.25 2.12
N GLN A 95 -15.24 1.86 2.84
CA GLN A 95 -15.83 1.25 4.05
C GLN A 95 -17.31 0.95 3.82
N ALA A 96 -17.78 -0.11 4.49
CA ALA A 96 -19.18 -0.47 4.46
C ALA A 96 -20.04 0.56 5.20
N ASP A 97 -21.33 0.51 4.91
CA ASP A 97 -22.32 1.29 5.66
C ASP A 97 -22.68 0.54 6.96
N LEU A 98 -23.66 1.05 7.69
CA LEU A 98 -24.08 0.46 8.95
C LEU A 98 -24.75 -0.90 8.80
N SER A 99 -25.13 -1.30 7.58
CA SER A 99 -25.67 -2.64 7.32
C SER A 99 -24.57 -3.63 6.95
N PHE A 100 -23.31 -3.25 7.08
CA PHE A 100 -22.15 -4.07 6.77
C PHE A 100 -22.06 -4.44 5.29
N LYS A 101 -22.54 -3.57 4.41
CA LYS A 101 -22.47 -3.76 2.97
C LYS A 101 -21.65 -2.65 2.35
N LEU A 102 -20.72 -3.03 1.49
CA LEU A 102 -19.93 -2.06 0.75
C LEU A 102 -20.72 -1.61 -0.47
N LEU A 103 -20.91 -0.29 -0.58
CA LEU A 103 -21.65 0.29 -1.70
C LEU A 103 -20.75 0.57 -2.90
N ALA A 104 -19.44 0.59 -2.70
CA ALA A 104 -18.51 0.80 -3.79
C ALA A 104 -18.55 -0.36 -4.77
N THR A 105 -18.47 -0.04 -6.06
CA THR A 105 -18.39 -1.04 -7.11
C THR A 105 -17.07 -0.84 -7.87
N ARG A 106 -16.67 -1.90 -8.52
CA ARG A 106 -15.44 -1.86 -9.29
C ARG A 106 -15.40 -0.75 -10.33
#